data_819eaa7332b1031ce7dd5637a0db7827
#
_entry.id   819eaa7332b1031ce7dd5637a0db7827
#
_cell.length_a   1.000
_cell.length_b   1.000
_cell.length_c   1.000
_cell.angle_alpha   90.00
_cell.angle_beta   90.00
_cell.angle_gamma   90.00
#
_symmetry.space_group_name_H-M   'P 1'
#
loop_
_entity.id
_entity.type
_entity.pdbx_description
1 polymer ?
#
loop_
_entity_poly.entity_id
_entity_poly.type
_entity_poly.pdbx_seq_one_letter_code
_entity_poly.pdbx_strand_id
1 'polypeptide(L)'
;MAGPWQVVLCSRSSPIATRSSYSHPVRQPIVRTSSSPATFSPTNRISIWDDAYICARVIIVSKVITQLPVGERVGIAFSGGLDTSVAVAWMRENGAVPCTYTADIGQYDEPDIASVPGRALDYGAEISRLVDCKAALVEEGLSAIACGAFNVRSAGRPYFNTTPIGRAVTGTLLVRAMHTDDVSIWGDGSTYKGNDIERFYRYGLLANPQLRIYKPWLDEHFVAELGGRDEMSAWLTAHNLPYRDSKEKAYSTDANIWGATHEAKKLESLHTSIESVNPIMGVKFWDPDVKIDTEEVTVSFEQGLPVAINGKEYDDKVALVLEANAIGGRHGLGMSDQIENRIIEAKSRGIYEAPGMALLHIAYERLANAIHNEDTLETYHNEGRRLGRLLYEGRWLDPQSLMIRESLTHWVASAVTGSVTLKLRRGWDYSILDTTGPNFSYHSEKLSMERVEGAAFGPTDRIGQLTIRNLDIADTREKLELYSAQGQLTSHADLVGQLETGGASAIASNGDDDDDSQKALDAAAMEVGVD
;
A
#
# COMPACT_ATOMS: atom_id res chain seq x y z
N MET A 1 14.09 -44.36 17.11
CA MET A 1 15.48 -44.41 16.63
C MET A 1 15.62 -43.26 15.63
N ALA A 2 16.27 -42.23 16.06
CA ALA A 2 16.46 -40.98 15.31
C ALA A 2 17.81 -41.02 14.60
N GLY A 3 17.90 -40.57 13.38
CA GLY A 3 19.15 -40.33 12.65
C GLY A 3 19.19 -38.88 12.18
N PRO A 4 20.28 -38.13 12.41
CA PRO A 4 20.40 -36.71 12.17
C PRO A 4 20.92 -36.43 10.75
N TRP A 5 20.36 -35.37 10.12
CA TRP A 5 20.87 -34.81 8.88
C TRP A 5 21.99 -33.81 9.19
N GLN A 6 23.20 -34.06 8.63
CA GLN A 6 24.36 -33.18 8.70
C GLN A 6 24.23 -32.05 7.66
N VAL A 7 24.44 -30.83 8.14
CA VAL A 7 24.65 -29.65 7.31
C VAL A 7 26.13 -29.56 6.96
N VAL A 8 26.48 -29.56 5.68
CA VAL A 8 27.84 -29.32 5.18
C VAL A 8 28.00 -27.83 4.92
N LEU A 9 28.79 -27.18 5.78
CA LEU A 9 29.28 -25.81 5.57
C LEU A 9 30.53 -25.85 4.71
N CYS A 10 30.51 -25.25 3.54
CA CYS A 10 31.67 -25.05 2.69
C CYS A 10 32.23 -23.64 2.93
N SER A 11 33.32 -23.58 3.72
CA SER A 11 34.10 -22.36 3.92
C SER A 11 35.10 -22.18 2.76
N ARG A 12 35.07 -21.04 2.10
CA ARG A 12 36.18 -20.56 1.26
C ARG A 12 36.77 -19.29 1.85
N SER A 13 37.97 -19.42 2.34
CA SER A 13 38.89 -18.36 2.74
C SER A 13 39.52 -17.69 1.51
N SER A 14 39.52 -16.36 1.46
CA SER A 14 40.30 -15.56 0.50
C SER A 14 41.53 -14.96 1.19
N PRO A 15 42.68 -14.89 0.52
CA PRO A 15 43.84 -14.20 1.07
C PRO A 15 43.89 -12.73 0.66
N ILE A 16 44.34 -11.92 1.60
CA ILE A 16 44.66 -10.49 1.49
C ILE A 16 45.90 -10.32 0.61
N ALA A 17 45.84 -9.45 -0.38
CA ALA A 17 46.99 -8.97 -1.12
C ALA A 17 47.16 -7.46 -0.98
N THR A 18 48.37 -7.05 -0.73
CA THR A 18 48.89 -5.74 -0.35
C THR A 18 49.01 -4.76 -1.52
N ARG A 19 48.99 -3.49 -1.19
CA ARG A 19 49.17 -2.26 -2.01
C ARG A 19 50.31 -2.32 -3.03
N SER A 20 50.05 -1.76 -4.20
CA SER A 20 51.09 -1.16 -5.05
C SER A 20 50.54 0.09 -5.72
N SER A 21 51.40 1.09 -5.77
CA SER A 21 51.29 2.47 -6.22
C SER A 21 51.03 2.61 -7.72
N TYR A 22 50.14 3.52 -8.13
CA TYR A 22 49.94 3.91 -9.53
C TYR A 22 50.47 5.30 -9.81
N SER A 23 51.39 5.35 -10.80
CA SER A 23 51.89 6.54 -11.47
C SER A 23 51.03 6.83 -12.72
N HIS A 24 50.69 8.10 -12.92
CA HIS A 24 49.98 8.58 -14.13
C HIS A 24 50.89 8.59 -15.36
N PRO A 25 50.37 8.29 -16.56
CA PRO A 25 51.01 8.70 -17.83
C PRO A 25 50.36 9.95 -18.45
N VAL A 26 51.25 10.79 -18.93
CA VAL A 26 51.06 12.07 -19.63
C VAL A 26 50.39 11.86 -21.00
N ARG A 27 49.45 12.70 -21.38
CA ARG A 27 48.83 12.79 -22.71
C ARG A 27 49.78 13.47 -23.71
N GLN A 28 49.98 12.86 -24.87
CA GLN A 28 50.51 13.51 -26.06
C GLN A 28 49.42 13.80 -27.10
N PRO A 29 49.52 14.87 -27.90
CA PRO A 29 48.49 15.31 -28.85
C PRO A 29 48.53 14.55 -30.17
N ILE A 30 47.36 14.19 -30.71
CA ILE A 30 47.21 13.55 -32.01
C ILE A 30 47.02 14.63 -33.09
N VAL A 31 47.93 14.58 -34.08
CA VAL A 31 47.93 15.41 -35.28
C VAL A 31 46.83 14.91 -36.24
N ARG A 32 45.99 15.81 -36.73
CA ARG A 32 45.01 15.53 -37.80
C ARG A 32 45.70 15.65 -39.17
N THR A 33 45.63 14.60 -39.99
CA THR A 33 45.86 14.67 -41.44
C THR A 33 44.54 14.45 -42.19
N SER A 34 44.26 15.35 -43.11
CA SER A 34 43.12 15.36 -44.01
C SER A 34 43.32 14.37 -45.15
N SER A 35 42.31 13.56 -45.48
CA SER A 35 42.17 12.90 -46.77
C SER A 35 40.70 12.75 -47.18
N SER A 36 40.45 13.01 -48.44
CA SER A 36 39.19 13.17 -49.16
C SER A 36 38.26 11.94 -49.18
N PRO A 37 36.97 12.10 -49.53
CA PRO A 37 35.96 11.08 -49.38
C PRO A 37 35.98 10.05 -50.50
N ALA A 38 35.98 8.78 -50.13
CA ALA A 38 35.72 7.68 -51.05
C ALA A 38 34.20 7.39 -51.05
N THR A 39 33.65 7.38 -52.27
CA THR A 39 32.28 6.98 -52.59
C THR A 39 32.05 5.51 -52.28
N PHE A 40 31.15 5.21 -51.36
CA PHE A 40 30.68 3.85 -51.09
C PHE A 40 29.42 3.55 -51.89
N SER A 41 29.49 2.49 -52.71
CA SER A 41 28.36 1.85 -53.40
C SER A 41 27.54 1.00 -52.39
N PRO A 42 26.20 1.01 -52.45
CA PRO A 42 25.37 0.27 -51.51
C PRO A 42 25.05 -1.14 -52.04
N THR A 43 25.93 -2.12 -51.77
CA THR A 43 25.54 -3.53 -51.92
C THR A 43 26.22 -4.36 -50.83
N ASN A 44 25.40 -5.15 -50.13
CA ASN A 44 25.72 -6.13 -49.10
C ASN A 44 25.78 -5.59 -47.62
N ARG A 45 24.62 -5.20 -47.11
CA ARG A 45 24.35 -5.39 -45.68
C ARG A 45 23.86 -6.83 -45.48
N ILE A 46 24.73 -7.70 -45.04
CA ILE A 46 24.33 -8.93 -44.36
C ILE A 46 23.75 -8.48 -42.99
N SER A 47 22.46 -8.46 -42.90
CA SER A 47 21.74 -8.18 -41.65
C SER A 47 21.85 -9.43 -40.78
N ILE A 48 22.76 -9.42 -39.81
CA ILE A 48 22.88 -10.45 -38.76
C ILE A 48 21.66 -10.45 -37.83
N TRP A 49 20.64 -9.63 -38.10
CA TRP A 49 19.46 -9.44 -37.28
C TRP A 49 18.19 -10.11 -37.85
N ASP A 50 18.23 -10.69 -39.05
CA ASP A 50 17.00 -11.19 -39.69
C ASP A 50 16.63 -12.65 -39.34
N ASP A 51 17.47 -13.40 -38.63
CA ASP A 51 17.19 -14.82 -38.30
C ASP A 51 16.93 -15.12 -36.81
N ALA A 52 16.86 -14.13 -35.91
CA ALA A 52 16.63 -14.36 -34.51
C ALA A 52 15.32 -13.73 -33.94
N TYR A 53 14.55 -13.01 -34.72
CA TYR A 53 13.20 -12.59 -34.40
C TYR A 53 12.19 -13.37 -35.26
N ILE A 54 12.14 -14.68 -35.10
CA ILE A 54 10.85 -15.34 -35.11
C ILE A 54 10.17 -14.80 -33.83
N CYS A 55 9.54 -13.63 -34.02
CA CYS A 55 8.52 -13.15 -33.11
C CYS A 55 7.50 -14.31 -33.07
N ALA A 56 7.65 -15.23 -32.11
CA ALA A 56 6.53 -16.01 -31.70
C ALA A 56 5.48 -14.93 -31.36
N ARG A 57 4.56 -14.65 -32.30
CA ARG A 57 3.33 -13.96 -32.00
C ARG A 57 2.80 -14.75 -30.83
N VAL A 58 2.98 -14.23 -29.62
CA VAL A 58 2.23 -14.71 -28.46
C VAL A 58 0.80 -14.44 -28.87
N ILE A 59 0.17 -15.45 -29.44
CA ILE A 59 -1.27 -15.44 -29.65
C ILE A 59 -1.80 -15.38 -28.24
N ILE A 60 -2.24 -14.18 -27.83
CA ILE A 60 -2.90 -13.98 -26.55
C ILE A 60 -4.24 -14.69 -26.69
N VAL A 61 -4.23 -15.99 -26.42
CA VAL A 61 -5.45 -16.81 -26.29
C VAL A 61 -6.00 -16.53 -24.90
N SER A 62 -7.29 -16.26 -24.81
CA SER A 62 -7.97 -16.17 -23.53
C SER A 62 -7.69 -17.44 -22.72
N LYS A 63 -7.28 -17.28 -21.47
CA LYS A 63 -7.15 -18.38 -20.52
C LYS A 63 -8.49 -18.77 -19.90
N VAL A 64 -9.54 -17.96 -20.13
CA VAL A 64 -10.89 -18.16 -19.57
C VAL A 64 -11.63 -19.20 -20.39
N ILE A 65 -12.14 -20.20 -19.69
CA ILE A 65 -13.07 -21.20 -20.19
C ILE A 65 -14.49 -20.67 -19.92
N THR A 66 -15.30 -20.53 -20.97
CA THR A 66 -16.64 -19.94 -20.88
C THR A 66 -17.75 -20.97 -20.64
N GLN A 67 -17.42 -22.25 -20.66
CA GLN A 67 -18.35 -23.36 -20.40
C GLN A 67 -17.72 -24.30 -19.38
N LEU A 68 -18.59 -24.98 -18.60
CA LEU A 68 -18.16 -25.95 -17.59
C LEU A 68 -17.25 -27.03 -18.18
N PRO A 69 -16.04 -27.25 -17.66
CA PRO A 69 -15.13 -28.30 -18.12
C PRO A 69 -15.54 -29.67 -17.58
N VAL A 70 -16.49 -30.29 -18.25
CA VAL A 70 -17.05 -31.59 -17.86
C VAL A 70 -15.97 -32.69 -17.85
N GLY A 71 -15.92 -33.47 -16.77
CA GLY A 71 -14.95 -34.56 -16.57
C GLY A 71 -13.59 -34.11 -16.09
N GLU A 72 -13.35 -32.82 -15.96
CA GLU A 72 -12.05 -32.25 -15.52
C GLU A 72 -12.10 -31.76 -14.06
N ARG A 73 -10.94 -31.78 -13.39
CA ARG A 73 -10.78 -31.22 -12.05
C ARG A 73 -10.72 -29.70 -12.11
N VAL A 74 -11.61 -29.05 -11.33
CA VAL A 74 -11.68 -27.58 -11.21
C VAL A 74 -11.37 -27.19 -9.77
N GLY A 75 -10.27 -26.48 -9.57
CA GLY A 75 -9.92 -25.90 -8.29
C GLY A 75 -10.74 -24.65 -8.01
N ILE A 76 -11.34 -24.57 -6.84
CA ILE A 76 -12.17 -23.44 -6.41
C ILE A 76 -11.63 -22.86 -5.11
N ALA A 77 -11.39 -21.54 -5.09
CA ALA A 77 -11.22 -20.79 -3.85
C ALA A 77 -12.56 -20.83 -3.09
N PHE A 78 -12.61 -21.59 -2.01
CA PHE A 78 -13.84 -21.91 -1.30
C PHE A 78 -13.90 -21.19 0.04
N SER A 79 -14.87 -20.30 0.22
CA SER A 79 -15.09 -19.55 1.45
C SER A 79 -16.12 -20.17 2.40
N GLY A 80 -16.86 -21.20 1.94
CA GLY A 80 -17.99 -21.75 2.69
C GLY A 80 -19.25 -20.89 2.66
N GLY A 81 -19.26 -19.79 1.92
CA GLY A 81 -20.42 -18.93 1.68
C GLY A 81 -21.36 -19.50 0.61
N LEU A 82 -22.55 -18.89 0.46
CA LEU A 82 -23.58 -19.35 -0.49
C LEU A 82 -23.05 -19.50 -1.91
N ASP A 83 -22.40 -18.45 -2.43
CA ASP A 83 -21.95 -18.40 -3.83
C ASP A 83 -20.98 -19.53 -4.17
N THR A 84 -20.01 -19.81 -3.30
CA THR A 84 -19.03 -20.89 -3.52
C THR A 84 -19.61 -22.27 -3.26
N SER A 85 -20.52 -22.41 -2.29
CA SER A 85 -21.18 -23.68 -1.98
C SER A 85 -22.07 -24.16 -3.12
N VAL A 86 -22.90 -23.27 -3.66
CA VAL A 86 -23.76 -23.61 -4.81
C VAL A 86 -22.92 -23.86 -6.06
N ALA A 87 -21.84 -23.10 -6.27
CA ALA A 87 -20.95 -23.32 -7.42
C ALA A 87 -20.32 -24.71 -7.39
N VAL A 88 -19.84 -25.18 -6.23
CA VAL A 88 -19.27 -26.54 -6.07
C VAL A 88 -20.32 -27.62 -6.36
N ALA A 89 -21.52 -27.52 -5.76
CA ALA A 89 -22.58 -28.48 -5.95
C ALA A 89 -23.08 -28.52 -7.41
N TRP A 90 -23.29 -27.36 -8.03
CA TRP A 90 -23.73 -27.24 -9.41
C TRP A 90 -22.69 -27.81 -10.40
N MET A 91 -21.39 -27.51 -10.20
CA MET A 91 -20.32 -28.09 -11.02
C MET A 91 -20.31 -29.62 -10.92
N ARG A 92 -20.48 -30.16 -9.71
CA ARG A 92 -20.53 -31.61 -9.48
C ARG A 92 -21.70 -32.24 -10.20
N GLU A 93 -22.90 -31.67 -10.11
CA GLU A 93 -24.10 -32.16 -10.76
C GLU A 93 -23.99 -32.13 -12.29
N ASN A 94 -23.37 -31.10 -12.83
CA ASN A 94 -23.17 -30.93 -14.26
C ASN A 94 -21.91 -31.64 -14.80
N GLY A 95 -21.28 -32.50 -13.99
CA GLY A 95 -20.27 -33.46 -14.42
C GLY A 95 -18.82 -32.97 -14.41
N ALA A 96 -18.52 -31.80 -13.84
CA ALA A 96 -17.15 -31.45 -13.51
C ALA A 96 -16.71 -32.06 -12.17
N VAL A 97 -15.42 -31.98 -11.85
CA VAL A 97 -14.85 -32.54 -10.61
C VAL A 97 -14.32 -31.37 -9.76
N PRO A 98 -15.14 -30.80 -8.86
CA PRO A 98 -14.70 -29.68 -8.04
C PRO A 98 -13.68 -30.11 -6.99
N CYS A 99 -12.61 -29.34 -6.86
CA CYS A 99 -11.58 -29.46 -5.84
C CYS A 99 -11.49 -28.12 -5.09
N THR A 100 -11.69 -28.11 -3.78
CA THR A 100 -11.81 -26.87 -3.01
C THR A 100 -10.56 -26.57 -2.20
N TYR A 101 -10.23 -25.28 -2.14
CA TYR A 101 -9.09 -24.78 -1.41
C TYR A 101 -9.54 -23.59 -0.57
N THR A 102 -9.53 -23.75 0.74
CA THR A 102 -9.93 -22.73 1.71
C THR A 102 -8.67 -22.11 2.29
N ALA A 103 -8.58 -20.79 2.25
CA ALA A 103 -7.50 -20.06 2.90
C ALA A 103 -7.85 -19.79 4.36
N ASP A 104 -6.96 -20.18 5.28
CA ASP A 104 -6.97 -19.67 6.65
C ASP A 104 -6.17 -18.38 6.69
N ILE A 105 -6.87 -17.27 6.72
CA ILE A 105 -6.34 -15.90 6.74
C ILE A 105 -6.66 -15.18 8.05
N GLY A 106 -7.08 -15.92 9.09
CA GLY A 106 -7.48 -15.36 10.38
C GLY A 106 -8.77 -14.53 10.28
N GLN A 107 -9.70 -14.93 9.44
CA GLN A 107 -10.96 -14.25 9.19
C GLN A 107 -11.92 -14.29 10.36
N TYR A 108 -12.40 -13.13 10.80
CA TYR A 108 -13.31 -12.96 11.94
C TYR A 108 -14.77 -13.29 11.62
N ASP A 109 -15.13 -13.38 10.34
CA ASP A 109 -16.48 -13.70 9.88
C ASP A 109 -16.75 -15.21 9.76
N GLU A 110 -15.73 -16.07 9.92
CA GLU A 110 -15.87 -17.54 10.00
C GLU A 110 -15.34 -18.05 11.35
N PRO A 111 -16.24 -18.41 12.27
CA PRO A 111 -15.84 -18.80 13.63
C PRO A 111 -15.19 -20.19 13.70
N ASP A 112 -15.39 -21.06 12.68
CA ASP A 112 -14.86 -22.42 12.63
C ASP A 112 -14.29 -22.73 11.24
N ILE A 113 -13.15 -22.10 10.95
CA ILE A 113 -12.47 -22.29 9.67
C ILE A 113 -12.05 -23.74 9.43
N ALA A 114 -11.77 -24.49 10.48
CA ALA A 114 -11.36 -25.88 10.40
C ALA A 114 -12.49 -26.80 9.85
N SER A 115 -13.75 -26.42 10.03
CA SER A 115 -14.90 -27.17 9.52
C SER A 115 -15.20 -26.89 8.04
N VAL A 116 -14.68 -25.81 7.46
CA VAL A 116 -14.99 -25.38 6.09
C VAL A 116 -14.65 -26.44 5.04
N PRO A 117 -13.49 -27.12 5.09
CA PRO A 117 -13.19 -28.21 4.17
C PRO A 117 -14.20 -29.36 4.22
N GLY A 118 -14.67 -29.71 5.42
CA GLY A 118 -15.73 -30.75 5.58
C GLY A 118 -17.03 -30.34 4.89
N ARG A 119 -17.45 -29.09 5.06
CA ARG A 119 -18.63 -28.54 4.37
C ARG A 119 -18.50 -28.63 2.84
N ALA A 120 -17.31 -28.39 2.28
CA ALA A 120 -17.09 -28.51 0.84
C ALA A 120 -17.27 -29.94 0.33
N LEU A 121 -16.89 -30.94 1.11
CA LEU A 121 -17.12 -32.37 0.78
C LEU A 121 -18.62 -32.70 0.76
N ASP A 122 -19.42 -32.10 1.65
CA ASP A 122 -20.88 -32.25 1.67
C ASP A 122 -21.52 -31.71 0.37
N TYR A 123 -20.92 -30.68 -0.26
CA TYR A 123 -21.34 -30.17 -1.57
C TYR A 123 -20.78 -30.98 -2.76
N GLY A 124 -20.03 -32.04 -2.52
CA GLY A 124 -19.53 -32.97 -3.54
C GLY A 124 -18.16 -32.63 -4.11
N ALA A 125 -17.36 -31.84 -3.40
CA ALA A 125 -15.95 -31.68 -3.75
C ALA A 125 -15.20 -33.02 -3.65
N GLU A 126 -14.32 -33.33 -4.63
CA GLU A 126 -13.47 -34.53 -4.59
C GLU A 126 -12.30 -34.34 -3.61
N ILE A 127 -11.70 -33.14 -3.60
CA ILE A 127 -10.63 -32.76 -2.72
C ILE A 127 -11.06 -31.49 -1.99
N SER A 128 -10.72 -31.40 -0.71
CA SER A 128 -10.89 -30.15 0.05
C SER A 128 -9.69 -29.94 0.98
N ARG A 129 -9.05 -28.78 0.87
CA ARG A 129 -7.86 -28.42 1.67
C ARG A 129 -8.06 -27.10 2.40
N LEU A 130 -7.57 -27.05 3.64
CA LEU A 130 -7.32 -25.81 4.39
C LEU A 130 -5.84 -25.43 4.20
N VAL A 131 -5.60 -24.23 3.72
CA VAL A 131 -4.25 -23.69 3.46
C VAL A 131 -3.99 -22.57 4.44
N ASP A 132 -3.00 -22.72 5.32
CA ASP A 132 -2.60 -21.66 6.24
C ASP A 132 -1.88 -20.54 5.49
N CYS A 133 -2.48 -19.37 5.49
CA CYS A 133 -2.02 -18.15 4.83
C CYS A 133 -1.69 -17.02 5.81
N LYS A 134 -1.89 -17.22 7.13
CA LYS A 134 -1.82 -16.15 8.13
C LYS A 134 -0.46 -15.48 8.19
N ALA A 135 0.61 -16.26 8.31
CA ALA A 135 1.96 -15.71 8.44
C ALA A 135 2.36 -14.88 7.19
N ALA A 136 2.11 -15.42 5.99
CA ALA A 136 2.39 -14.70 4.75
C ALA A 136 1.55 -13.42 4.62
N LEU A 137 0.28 -13.47 5.03
CA LEU A 137 -0.60 -12.29 5.00
C LEU A 137 -0.16 -11.21 5.99
N VAL A 138 0.31 -11.61 7.17
CA VAL A 138 0.85 -10.67 8.15
C VAL A 138 2.12 -10.01 7.63
N GLU A 139 3.04 -10.76 7.05
CA GLU A 139 4.28 -10.24 6.46
C GLU A 139 4.00 -9.21 5.35
N GLU A 140 3.11 -9.54 4.42
CA GLU A 140 2.72 -8.62 3.34
C GLU A 140 1.99 -7.37 3.85
N GLY A 141 1.15 -7.50 4.87
CA GLY A 141 0.48 -6.35 5.50
C GLY A 141 1.45 -5.43 6.24
N LEU A 142 2.45 -5.96 6.94
CA LEU A 142 3.51 -5.17 7.58
C LEU A 142 4.35 -4.44 6.53
N SER A 143 4.70 -5.11 5.42
CA SER A 143 5.36 -4.46 4.28
C SER A 143 4.51 -3.32 3.69
N ALA A 144 3.19 -3.52 3.60
CA ALA A 144 2.27 -2.50 3.09
C ALA A 144 2.20 -1.26 4.01
N ILE A 145 2.23 -1.45 5.34
CA ILE A 145 2.32 -0.34 6.32
C ILE A 145 3.65 0.38 6.14
N ALA A 146 4.76 -0.34 6.17
CA ALA A 146 6.11 0.21 6.10
C ALA A 146 6.37 1.00 4.81
N CYS A 147 5.78 0.56 3.69
CA CYS A 147 5.88 1.23 2.39
C CYS A 147 4.75 2.23 2.11
N GLY A 148 3.93 2.58 3.08
CA GLY A 148 2.90 3.61 2.93
C GLY A 148 1.75 3.25 1.97
N ALA A 149 1.51 1.97 1.67
CA ALA A 149 0.44 1.56 0.76
C ALA A 149 -0.97 1.93 1.27
N PHE A 150 -1.10 2.26 2.55
CA PHE A 150 -2.33 2.74 3.17
C PHE A 150 -2.35 4.26 3.42
N ASN A 151 -1.42 5.03 2.85
CA ASN A 151 -1.40 6.50 2.94
C ASN A 151 -2.51 7.18 2.11
N VAL A 152 -3.52 6.44 1.70
CA VAL A 152 -4.72 6.97 1.06
C VAL A 152 -5.67 7.49 2.13
N ARG A 153 -6.12 8.73 1.99
CA ARG A 153 -7.06 9.36 2.91
C ARG A 153 -8.34 9.74 2.17
N SER A 154 -9.48 9.49 2.79
CA SER A 154 -10.78 9.92 2.32
C SER A 154 -11.55 10.52 3.50
N ALA A 155 -12.15 11.69 3.29
CA ALA A 155 -12.85 12.44 4.33
C ALA A 155 -12.02 12.60 5.63
N GLY A 156 -10.71 12.85 5.48
CA GLY A 156 -9.77 13.07 6.60
C GLY A 156 -9.33 11.80 7.34
N ARG A 157 -9.77 10.61 6.94
CA ARG A 157 -9.43 9.34 7.60
C ARG A 157 -8.62 8.44 6.67
N PRO A 158 -7.66 7.65 7.21
CA PRO A 158 -6.99 6.60 6.44
C PRO A 158 -8.00 5.57 5.93
N TYR A 159 -7.73 5.07 4.74
CA TYR A 159 -8.52 4.06 4.07
C TYR A 159 -7.82 2.70 4.13
N PHE A 160 -8.29 1.83 5.00
CA PHE A 160 -7.72 0.50 5.22
C PHE A 160 -8.59 -0.58 4.56
N ASN A 161 -8.48 -0.71 3.24
CA ASN A 161 -9.04 -1.86 2.55
C ASN A 161 -8.01 -3.00 2.52
N THR A 162 -8.22 -4.01 3.34
CA THR A 162 -7.29 -5.14 3.51
C THR A 162 -7.61 -6.32 2.60
N THR A 163 -8.75 -6.31 1.90
CA THR A 163 -9.13 -7.35 0.93
C THR A 163 -8.08 -7.53 -0.18
N PRO A 164 -7.53 -6.46 -0.83
CA PRO A 164 -6.56 -6.64 -1.89
C PRO A 164 -5.28 -7.39 -1.47
N ILE A 165 -4.74 -7.10 -0.28
CA ILE A 165 -3.55 -7.80 0.22
C ILE A 165 -3.89 -9.27 0.56
N GLY A 166 -5.08 -9.53 1.08
CA GLY A 166 -5.59 -10.89 1.25
C GLY A 166 -5.62 -11.66 -0.06
N ARG A 167 -6.06 -11.04 -1.16
CA ARG A 167 -6.12 -11.69 -2.49
C ARG A 167 -4.74 -11.92 -3.11
N ALA A 168 -3.75 -11.07 -2.82
CA ALA A 168 -2.37 -11.30 -3.26
C ALA A 168 -1.81 -12.61 -2.68
N VAL A 169 -2.06 -12.86 -1.40
CA VAL A 169 -1.61 -14.07 -0.70
C VAL A 169 -2.45 -15.29 -1.07
N THR A 170 -3.78 -15.18 -1.00
CA THR A 170 -4.66 -16.32 -1.26
C THR A 170 -4.59 -16.75 -2.73
N GLY A 171 -4.60 -15.80 -3.69
CA GLY A 171 -4.53 -16.12 -5.11
C GLY A 171 -3.24 -16.82 -5.54
N THR A 172 -2.17 -16.72 -4.75
CA THR A 172 -0.90 -17.42 -5.02
C THR A 172 -0.77 -18.73 -4.25
N LEU A 173 -1.06 -18.74 -2.95
CA LEU A 173 -0.85 -19.92 -2.11
C LEU A 173 -1.86 -21.03 -2.40
N LEU A 174 -3.13 -20.70 -2.71
CA LEU A 174 -4.12 -21.70 -3.09
C LEU A 174 -3.74 -22.36 -4.42
N VAL A 175 -3.24 -21.61 -5.39
CA VAL A 175 -2.75 -22.15 -6.67
C VAL A 175 -1.55 -23.08 -6.47
N ARG A 176 -0.65 -22.78 -5.53
CA ARG A 176 0.44 -23.69 -5.15
C ARG A 176 -0.09 -25.00 -4.56
N ALA A 177 -1.12 -24.94 -3.73
CA ALA A 177 -1.76 -26.14 -3.18
C ALA A 177 -2.43 -26.96 -4.30
N MET A 178 -3.12 -26.31 -5.26
CA MET A 178 -3.70 -26.95 -6.44
C MET A 178 -2.65 -27.71 -7.27
N HIS A 179 -1.47 -27.12 -7.45
CA HIS A 179 -0.39 -27.78 -8.19
C HIS A 179 0.06 -29.10 -7.54
N THR A 180 0.01 -29.18 -6.21
CA THR A 180 0.32 -30.43 -5.48
C THR A 180 -0.70 -31.54 -5.74
N ASP A 181 -1.93 -31.17 -6.13
CA ASP A 181 -3.04 -32.09 -6.41
C ASP A 181 -3.28 -32.35 -7.91
N ASP A 182 -2.38 -31.87 -8.77
CA ASP A 182 -2.53 -31.93 -10.24
C ASP A 182 -3.83 -31.26 -10.75
N VAL A 183 -4.24 -30.15 -10.13
CA VAL A 183 -5.40 -29.37 -10.54
C VAL A 183 -4.92 -28.16 -11.35
N SER A 184 -5.33 -28.09 -12.63
CA SER A 184 -4.86 -27.10 -13.60
C SER A 184 -5.91 -26.08 -14.06
N ILE A 185 -7.14 -26.18 -13.55
CA ILE A 185 -8.21 -25.21 -13.81
C ILE A 185 -8.48 -24.46 -12.50
N TRP A 186 -8.37 -23.14 -12.54
CA TRP A 186 -8.56 -22.27 -11.38
C TRP A 186 -9.87 -21.50 -11.47
N GLY A 187 -10.61 -21.47 -10.39
CA GLY A 187 -11.86 -20.75 -10.24
C GLY A 187 -12.05 -20.18 -8.84
N ASP A 188 -13.01 -19.29 -8.75
CA ASP A 188 -13.45 -18.65 -7.50
C ASP A 188 -14.91 -18.18 -7.63
N GLY A 189 -15.50 -17.75 -6.51
CA GLY A 189 -16.88 -17.27 -6.43
C GLY A 189 -17.05 -15.78 -6.77
N SER A 190 -16.06 -15.14 -7.37
CA SER A 190 -16.14 -13.69 -7.67
C SER A 190 -17.14 -13.39 -8.77
N THR A 191 -17.98 -12.39 -8.54
CA THR A 191 -18.94 -11.91 -9.54
C THR A 191 -18.24 -11.03 -10.59
N TYR A 192 -18.79 -10.98 -11.82
CA TYR A 192 -18.23 -10.19 -12.92
C TYR A 192 -18.25 -8.68 -12.69
N LYS A 193 -19.00 -8.19 -11.69
CA LYS A 193 -19.05 -6.76 -11.28
C LYS A 193 -18.06 -6.42 -10.16
N GLY A 194 -17.46 -7.42 -9.53
CA GLY A 194 -16.53 -7.24 -8.42
C GLY A 194 -15.10 -6.98 -8.86
N ASN A 195 -14.25 -6.61 -7.90
CA ASN A 195 -12.81 -6.44 -8.13
C ASN A 195 -12.04 -7.77 -8.09
N ASP A 196 -12.51 -8.73 -7.31
CA ASP A 196 -11.77 -9.96 -7.01
C ASP A 196 -11.65 -10.89 -8.20
N ILE A 197 -12.59 -10.79 -9.15
CA ILE A 197 -12.52 -11.58 -10.39
C ILE A 197 -11.21 -11.31 -11.16
N GLU A 198 -10.74 -10.06 -11.17
CA GLU A 198 -9.49 -9.68 -11.81
C GLU A 198 -8.29 -9.99 -10.92
N ARG A 199 -8.37 -9.74 -9.61
CA ARG A 199 -7.30 -10.03 -8.65
C ARG A 199 -6.93 -11.52 -8.66
N PHE A 200 -7.91 -12.42 -8.52
CA PHE A 200 -7.68 -13.85 -8.56
C PHE A 200 -7.21 -14.34 -9.94
N TYR A 201 -7.74 -13.78 -11.03
CA TYR A 201 -7.25 -14.06 -12.37
C TYR A 201 -5.75 -13.76 -12.49
N ARG A 202 -5.35 -12.56 -12.09
CA ARG A 202 -3.98 -12.08 -12.19
C ARG A 202 -3.03 -12.89 -11.30
N TYR A 203 -3.31 -12.98 -10.01
CA TYR A 203 -2.44 -13.69 -9.06
C TYR A 203 -2.36 -15.19 -9.37
N GLY A 204 -3.44 -15.81 -9.79
CA GLY A 204 -3.44 -17.20 -10.22
C GLY A 204 -2.49 -17.46 -11.38
N LEU A 205 -2.55 -16.62 -12.42
CA LEU A 205 -1.66 -16.74 -13.59
C LEU A 205 -0.21 -16.34 -13.31
N LEU A 206 0.04 -15.43 -12.37
CA LEU A 206 1.38 -15.15 -11.88
C LEU A 206 1.98 -16.34 -11.12
N ALA A 207 1.18 -17.05 -10.33
CA ALA A 207 1.62 -18.23 -9.59
C ALA A 207 1.83 -19.45 -10.52
N ASN A 208 0.96 -19.62 -11.51
CA ASN A 208 1.07 -20.67 -12.52
C ASN A 208 0.53 -20.20 -13.89
N PRO A 209 1.42 -19.84 -14.84
CA PRO A 209 1.03 -19.32 -16.16
C PRO A 209 0.37 -20.38 -17.06
N GLN A 210 0.37 -21.67 -16.67
CA GLN A 210 -0.28 -22.75 -17.42
C GLN A 210 -1.74 -22.99 -17.02
N LEU A 211 -2.23 -22.29 -15.98
CA LEU A 211 -3.62 -22.42 -15.57
C LEU A 211 -4.59 -22.06 -16.70
N ARG A 212 -5.67 -22.85 -16.79
CA ARG A 212 -6.92 -22.45 -17.41
C ARG A 212 -7.82 -21.87 -16.31
N ILE A 213 -8.69 -20.96 -16.66
CA ILE A 213 -9.52 -20.23 -15.71
C ILE A 213 -10.97 -20.54 -16.00
N TYR A 214 -11.68 -21.13 -15.04
CA TYR A 214 -13.12 -21.28 -15.07
C TYR A 214 -13.73 -20.57 -13.88
N LYS A 215 -14.60 -19.61 -14.16
CA LYS A 215 -15.33 -18.87 -13.14
C LYS A 215 -16.82 -19.05 -13.37
N PRO A 216 -17.56 -19.63 -12.42
CA PRO A 216 -19.00 -19.85 -12.58
C PRO A 216 -19.76 -18.60 -13.00
N TRP A 217 -19.41 -17.44 -12.44
CA TRP A 217 -20.02 -16.15 -12.76
C TRP A 217 -19.68 -15.58 -14.16
N LEU A 218 -18.85 -16.28 -14.96
CA LEU A 218 -18.60 -15.99 -16.38
C LEU A 218 -19.21 -17.05 -17.30
N ASP A 219 -19.84 -18.09 -16.74
CA ASP A 219 -20.57 -19.10 -17.48
C ASP A 219 -22.05 -18.68 -17.60
N GLU A 220 -22.52 -18.47 -18.82
CA GLU A 220 -23.90 -18.01 -19.08
C GLU A 220 -24.95 -19.01 -18.58
N HIS A 221 -24.66 -20.33 -18.59
CA HIS A 221 -25.57 -21.34 -18.08
C HIS A 221 -25.71 -21.27 -16.57
N PHE A 222 -24.59 -21.12 -15.85
CA PHE A 222 -24.59 -20.92 -14.40
C PHE A 222 -25.38 -19.66 -14.02
N VAL A 223 -25.09 -18.55 -14.69
CA VAL A 223 -25.74 -17.27 -14.39
C VAL A 223 -27.22 -17.26 -14.74
N ALA A 224 -27.64 -17.94 -15.82
CA ALA A 224 -29.04 -18.07 -16.19
C ALA A 224 -29.86 -18.87 -15.17
N GLU A 225 -29.25 -19.89 -14.56
CA GLU A 225 -29.92 -20.77 -13.57
C GLU A 225 -29.80 -20.20 -12.13
N LEU A 226 -28.64 -19.64 -11.77
CA LEU A 226 -28.23 -19.35 -10.39
C LEU A 226 -27.74 -17.90 -10.20
N GLY A 227 -28.18 -16.98 -11.05
CA GLY A 227 -27.67 -15.60 -11.07
C GLY A 227 -28.05 -14.73 -9.87
N GLY A 228 -28.97 -15.19 -9.01
CA GLY A 228 -29.44 -14.50 -7.82
C GLY A 228 -29.32 -15.34 -6.54
N ARG A 229 -29.33 -14.67 -5.38
CA ARG A 229 -29.22 -15.35 -4.07
C ARG A 229 -30.44 -16.20 -3.75
N ASP A 230 -31.61 -15.75 -4.18
CA ASP A 230 -32.87 -16.49 -3.95
C ASP A 230 -32.90 -17.78 -4.79
N GLU A 231 -32.45 -17.70 -6.04
CA GLU A 231 -32.32 -18.84 -6.94
C GLU A 231 -31.30 -19.86 -6.39
N MET A 232 -30.12 -19.38 -5.94
CA MET A 232 -29.09 -20.22 -5.32
C MET A 232 -29.59 -20.93 -4.06
N SER A 233 -30.31 -20.21 -3.19
CA SER A 233 -30.88 -20.77 -1.96
C SER A 233 -31.97 -21.83 -2.24
N ALA A 234 -32.85 -21.54 -3.21
CA ALA A 234 -33.90 -22.45 -3.64
C ALA A 234 -33.30 -23.71 -4.27
N TRP A 235 -32.26 -23.56 -5.07
CA TRP A 235 -31.55 -24.66 -5.71
C TRP A 235 -30.91 -25.61 -4.70
N LEU A 236 -30.15 -25.11 -3.72
CA LEU A 236 -29.57 -25.92 -2.65
C LEU A 236 -30.65 -26.68 -1.86
N THR A 237 -31.75 -26.00 -1.54
CA THR A 237 -32.87 -26.58 -0.83
C THR A 237 -33.52 -27.72 -1.63
N ALA A 238 -33.73 -27.54 -2.95
CA ALA A 238 -34.30 -28.55 -3.84
C ALA A 238 -33.42 -29.81 -3.95
N HIS A 239 -32.09 -29.64 -3.81
CA HIS A 239 -31.12 -30.75 -3.85
C HIS A 239 -30.82 -31.35 -2.48
N ASN A 240 -31.54 -30.94 -1.42
CA ASN A 240 -31.34 -31.37 -0.03
C ASN A 240 -29.91 -31.16 0.48
N LEU A 241 -29.25 -30.12 -0.01
CA LEU A 241 -27.90 -29.76 0.43
C LEU A 241 -27.95 -28.87 1.66
N PRO A 242 -26.97 -28.98 2.60
CA PRO A 242 -26.95 -28.18 3.79
C PRO A 242 -26.75 -26.68 3.43
N TYR A 243 -27.65 -25.85 3.89
CA TYR A 243 -27.61 -24.42 3.63
C TYR A 243 -27.75 -23.65 4.94
N ARG A 244 -26.75 -22.85 5.26
CA ARG A 244 -26.85 -21.87 6.36
C ARG A 244 -27.53 -20.61 5.81
N ASP A 245 -28.72 -20.34 6.28
CA ASP A 245 -29.51 -19.22 5.81
C ASP A 245 -28.77 -17.88 6.02
N SER A 246 -28.39 -17.24 4.90
CA SER A 246 -27.82 -15.90 4.89
C SER A 246 -28.83 -14.84 4.45
N LYS A 247 -30.12 -15.19 4.34
CA LYS A 247 -31.18 -14.29 3.84
C LYS A 247 -31.33 -13.02 4.66
N GLU A 248 -31.02 -13.07 5.97
CA GLU A 248 -31.24 -11.95 6.88
C GLU A 248 -30.04 -11.00 6.99
N LYS A 249 -28.86 -11.34 6.49
CA LYS A 249 -27.72 -10.41 6.58
C LYS A 249 -27.99 -9.15 5.75
N ALA A 250 -28.04 -8.01 6.43
CA ALA A 250 -28.34 -6.70 5.82
C ALA A 250 -27.26 -6.22 4.83
N TYR A 251 -26.07 -6.82 4.86
CA TYR A 251 -24.90 -6.54 4.05
C TYR A 251 -24.00 -7.78 3.96
N SER A 252 -23.02 -7.77 3.05
CA SER A 252 -21.98 -8.78 2.95
C SER A 252 -20.77 -8.37 3.79
N THR A 253 -20.03 -9.35 4.31
CA THR A 253 -18.79 -9.14 5.07
C THR A 253 -17.71 -10.04 4.49
N ASP A 254 -16.51 -9.51 4.34
CA ASP A 254 -15.28 -10.22 3.94
C ASP A 254 -14.16 -9.78 4.88
N ALA A 255 -13.60 -10.72 5.65
CA ALA A 255 -12.61 -10.42 6.67
C ALA A 255 -11.32 -11.21 6.49
N ASN A 256 -10.26 -10.67 7.04
CA ASN A 256 -8.98 -11.34 7.23
C ASN A 256 -8.33 -10.81 8.51
N ILE A 257 -7.15 -11.31 8.87
CA ILE A 257 -6.45 -10.93 10.09
C ILE A 257 -6.17 -9.41 10.21
N TRP A 258 -6.12 -8.67 9.10
CA TRP A 258 -5.84 -7.24 9.07
C TRP A 258 -7.08 -6.36 9.14
N GLY A 259 -8.22 -6.85 8.68
CA GLY A 259 -9.42 -6.03 8.63
C GLY A 259 -10.63 -6.74 8.06
N ALA A 260 -11.77 -6.06 8.13
CA ALA A 260 -13.02 -6.49 7.56
C ALA A 260 -13.63 -5.41 6.65
N THR A 261 -14.25 -5.86 5.58
CA THR A 261 -15.03 -5.03 4.65
C THR A 261 -16.50 -5.39 4.77
N HIS A 262 -17.36 -4.39 4.98
CA HIS A 262 -18.82 -4.54 4.96
C HIS A 262 -19.36 -3.77 3.76
N GLU A 263 -20.05 -4.45 2.84
CA GLU A 263 -20.54 -3.85 1.60
C GLU A 263 -21.84 -4.48 1.11
N ALA A 264 -22.35 -3.96 0.02
CA ALA A 264 -23.54 -4.44 -0.69
C ALA A 264 -24.88 -4.24 0.05
N LYS A 265 -25.99 -4.58 -0.62
CA LYS A 265 -27.37 -4.50 -0.10
C LYS A 265 -27.71 -3.11 0.46
N LYS A 266 -28.04 -3.03 1.77
CA LYS A 266 -28.42 -1.75 2.42
C LYS A 266 -27.29 -0.72 2.42
N LEU A 267 -26.00 -1.18 2.41
CA LEU A 267 -24.85 -0.29 2.44
C LEU A 267 -24.56 0.38 1.07
N GLU A 268 -25.16 -0.08 -0.02
CA GLU A 268 -25.09 0.61 -1.33
C GLU A 268 -25.77 1.97 -1.31
N SER A 269 -26.75 2.16 -0.42
CA SER A 269 -27.42 3.45 -0.23
C SER A 269 -26.57 4.39 0.62
N LEU A 270 -26.26 5.58 0.10
CA LEU A 270 -25.56 6.63 0.85
C LEU A 270 -26.39 7.22 2.00
N HIS A 271 -27.67 6.90 2.09
CA HIS A 271 -28.54 7.28 3.19
C HIS A 271 -28.46 6.32 4.38
N THR A 272 -27.75 5.20 4.24
CA THR A 272 -27.54 4.24 5.34
C THR A 272 -26.33 4.67 6.17
N SER A 273 -26.51 4.93 7.47
CA SER A 273 -25.41 5.28 8.37
C SER A 273 -24.45 4.10 8.58
N ILE A 274 -23.16 4.39 8.83
CA ILE A 274 -22.17 3.43 9.32
C ILE A 274 -22.64 2.71 10.60
N GLU A 275 -23.47 3.37 11.39
CA GLU A 275 -24.03 2.81 12.64
C GLU A 275 -24.94 1.60 12.42
N SER A 276 -25.37 1.34 11.18
CA SER A 276 -26.11 0.12 10.84
C SER A 276 -25.25 -1.13 10.78
N VAL A 277 -23.93 -0.99 10.80
CA VAL A 277 -22.99 -2.11 10.81
C VAL A 277 -22.78 -2.63 12.23
N ASN A 278 -22.72 -3.95 12.38
CA ASN A 278 -22.26 -4.60 13.58
C ASN A 278 -20.78 -4.94 13.41
N PRO A 279 -19.86 -4.25 14.11
CA PRO A 279 -18.44 -4.54 14.05
C PRO A 279 -18.15 -5.99 14.45
N ILE A 280 -17.21 -6.62 13.75
CA ILE A 280 -16.75 -7.99 14.05
C ILE A 280 -15.32 -8.03 14.57
N MET A 281 -14.56 -6.96 14.40
CA MET A 281 -13.20 -6.82 14.93
C MET A 281 -13.11 -5.80 16.07
N GLY A 282 -14.19 -5.07 16.31
CA GLY A 282 -14.23 -4.01 17.32
C GLY A 282 -15.59 -3.84 17.97
N VAL A 283 -15.81 -2.64 18.49
CA VAL A 283 -17.03 -2.26 19.20
C VAL A 283 -17.75 -1.11 18.50
N LYS A 284 -19.05 -0.96 18.75
CA LYS A 284 -19.84 0.19 18.30
C LYS A 284 -19.42 1.45 19.04
N PHE A 285 -18.34 2.07 18.61
CA PHE A 285 -17.78 3.23 19.27
C PHE A 285 -18.72 4.46 19.27
N TRP A 286 -19.71 4.49 18.39
CA TRP A 286 -20.74 5.54 18.33
C TRP A 286 -21.87 5.35 19.35
N ASP A 287 -22.03 4.15 19.88
CA ASP A 287 -23.07 3.82 20.84
C ASP A 287 -22.66 4.28 22.24
N PRO A 288 -23.38 5.24 22.86
CA PRO A 288 -23.02 5.77 24.18
C PRO A 288 -23.09 4.72 25.30
N ASP A 289 -23.89 3.66 25.13
CA ASP A 289 -24.03 2.59 26.11
C ASP A 289 -22.85 1.61 26.12
N VAL A 290 -22.04 1.62 25.08
CA VAL A 290 -20.81 0.82 25.01
C VAL A 290 -19.72 1.49 25.85
N LYS A 291 -19.32 0.81 26.92
CA LYS A 291 -18.25 1.29 27.79
C LYS A 291 -16.89 1.10 27.12
N ILE A 292 -16.15 2.20 26.96
CA ILE A 292 -14.78 2.22 26.43
C ILE A 292 -13.92 2.99 27.42
N ASP A 293 -13.06 2.27 28.11
CA ASP A 293 -12.12 2.88 29.05
C ASP A 293 -10.93 3.46 28.29
N THR A 294 -10.36 4.57 28.78
CA THR A 294 -9.14 5.15 28.21
C THR A 294 -7.94 4.25 28.50
N GLU A 295 -7.09 4.05 27.52
CA GLU A 295 -5.92 3.18 27.63
C GLU A 295 -4.67 3.83 27.04
N GLU A 296 -3.52 3.64 27.67
CA GLU A 296 -2.21 4.03 27.14
C GLU A 296 -1.54 2.82 26.54
N VAL A 297 -1.10 2.97 25.27
CA VAL A 297 -0.51 1.89 24.47
C VAL A 297 0.79 2.35 23.87
N THR A 298 1.86 1.63 24.11
CA THR A 298 3.17 1.85 23.51
C THR A 298 3.41 0.81 22.43
N VAL A 299 3.71 1.26 21.20
CA VAL A 299 4.12 0.40 20.08
C VAL A 299 5.58 0.71 19.75
N SER A 300 6.41 -0.34 19.70
CA SER A 300 7.84 -0.22 19.39
C SER A 300 8.14 -0.83 18.03
N PHE A 301 8.98 -0.13 17.26
CA PHE A 301 9.44 -0.53 15.93
C PHE A 301 10.95 -0.67 15.89
N GLU A 302 11.43 -1.60 15.09
CA GLU A 302 12.82 -1.77 14.72
C GLU A 302 12.90 -1.93 13.20
N GLN A 303 13.66 -1.03 12.55
CA GLN A 303 13.84 -1.02 11.09
C GLN A 303 12.52 -1.14 10.29
N GLY A 304 11.50 -0.41 10.74
CA GLY A 304 10.20 -0.35 10.09
C GLY A 304 9.21 -1.44 10.47
N LEU A 305 9.63 -2.46 11.22
CA LEU A 305 8.76 -3.56 11.67
C LEU A 305 8.37 -3.38 13.13
N PRO A 306 7.10 -3.60 13.50
CA PRO A 306 6.71 -3.60 14.89
C PRO A 306 7.30 -4.82 15.61
N VAL A 307 7.91 -4.59 16.77
CA VAL A 307 8.59 -5.63 17.55
C VAL A 307 7.97 -5.84 18.92
N ALA A 308 7.35 -4.81 19.52
CA ALA A 308 6.73 -4.92 20.83
C ALA A 308 5.48 -4.05 20.97
N ILE A 309 4.59 -4.48 21.84
CA ILE A 309 3.42 -3.70 22.32
C ILE A 309 3.44 -3.71 23.84
N ASN A 310 3.35 -2.53 24.46
CA ASN A 310 3.40 -2.33 25.91
C ASN A 310 4.62 -3.00 26.58
N GLY A 311 5.77 -2.97 25.90
CA GLY A 311 7.02 -3.58 26.38
C GLY A 311 7.09 -5.10 26.25
N LYS A 312 6.03 -5.77 25.79
CA LYS A 312 6.06 -7.19 25.47
C LYS A 312 6.56 -7.38 24.04
N GLU A 313 7.67 -8.07 23.87
CA GLU A 313 8.24 -8.46 22.58
C GLU A 313 7.49 -9.63 21.95
N TYR A 314 7.47 -9.66 20.62
CA TYR A 314 6.79 -10.69 19.83
C TYR A 314 7.71 -11.19 18.72
N ASP A 315 8.17 -12.43 18.83
CA ASP A 315 8.82 -13.15 17.74
C ASP A 315 7.80 -13.54 16.65
N ASP A 316 6.61 -13.98 17.09
CA ASP A 316 5.48 -14.29 16.22
C ASP A 316 4.73 -13.00 15.85
N LYS A 317 4.85 -12.58 14.58
CA LYS A 317 4.16 -11.39 14.06
C LYS A 317 2.65 -11.59 13.94
N VAL A 318 2.16 -12.83 13.80
CA VAL A 318 0.72 -13.12 13.84
C VAL A 318 0.17 -12.78 15.22
N ALA A 319 0.85 -13.20 16.28
CA ALA A 319 0.46 -12.89 17.66
C ALA A 319 0.50 -11.38 17.95
N LEU A 320 1.49 -10.66 17.41
CA LEU A 320 1.57 -9.19 17.52
C LEU A 320 0.36 -8.51 16.87
N VAL A 321 0.00 -8.93 15.67
CA VAL A 321 -1.14 -8.35 14.94
C VAL A 321 -2.47 -8.64 15.64
N LEU A 322 -2.63 -9.85 16.18
CA LEU A 322 -3.82 -10.21 16.97
C LEU A 322 -3.94 -9.35 18.24
N GLU A 323 -2.82 -9.09 18.93
CA GLU A 323 -2.82 -8.17 20.08
C GLU A 323 -3.16 -6.74 19.66
N ALA A 324 -2.57 -6.23 18.56
CA ALA A 324 -2.91 -4.92 18.02
C ALA A 324 -4.39 -4.81 17.65
N ASN A 325 -4.98 -5.88 17.07
CA ASN A 325 -6.41 -5.96 16.77
C ASN A 325 -7.26 -5.93 18.05
N ALA A 326 -6.86 -6.69 19.07
CA ALA A 326 -7.58 -6.72 20.33
C ALA A 326 -7.57 -5.33 21.03
N ILE A 327 -6.44 -4.65 21.00
CA ILE A 327 -6.31 -3.30 21.56
C ILE A 327 -7.13 -2.29 20.74
N GLY A 328 -6.88 -2.16 19.45
CA GLY A 328 -7.60 -1.22 18.59
C GLY A 328 -9.12 -1.50 18.56
N GLY A 329 -9.50 -2.79 18.56
CA GLY A 329 -10.89 -3.23 18.49
C GLY A 329 -11.72 -2.81 19.71
N ARG A 330 -11.20 -2.95 20.94
CA ARG A 330 -11.93 -2.54 22.15
C ARG A 330 -12.17 -1.03 22.25
N HIS A 331 -11.43 -0.24 21.44
CA HIS A 331 -11.65 1.19 21.29
C HIS A 331 -12.50 1.55 20.08
N GLY A 332 -12.82 0.60 19.18
CA GLY A 332 -13.46 0.86 17.90
C GLY A 332 -12.60 1.67 16.95
N LEU A 333 -11.26 1.61 17.10
CA LEU A 333 -10.30 2.27 16.23
C LEU A 333 -10.31 1.63 14.82
N GLY A 334 -10.03 2.41 13.79
CA GLY A 334 -9.81 1.90 12.44
C GLY A 334 -11.09 1.67 11.62
N MET A 335 -12.27 2.08 12.11
CA MET A 335 -13.49 2.07 11.29
C MET A 335 -13.58 3.29 10.39
N SER A 336 -13.99 3.07 9.13
CA SER A 336 -14.22 4.14 8.17
C SER A 336 -15.31 3.79 7.15
N ASP A 337 -16.02 4.82 6.67
CA ASP A 337 -17.00 4.76 5.58
C ASP A 337 -16.37 5.39 4.35
N GLN A 338 -16.24 4.64 3.27
CA GLN A 338 -15.46 5.04 2.12
C GLN A 338 -16.23 4.89 0.81
N ILE A 339 -16.04 5.87 -0.07
CA ILE A 339 -16.47 5.78 -1.47
C ILE A 339 -15.22 5.61 -2.32
N GLU A 340 -15.19 4.54 -3.10
CA GLU A 340 -14.03 4.15 -3.92
C GLU A 340 -14.40 3.94 -5.39
N ASN A 341 -13.41 3.95 -6.26
CA ASN A 341 -13.55 3.47 -7.63
C ASN A 341 -13.16 2.00 -7.70
N ARG A 342 -14.06 1.15 -8.19
CA ARG A 342 -13.72 -0.23 -8.56
C ARG A 342 -12.73 -0.26 -9.72
N ILE A 343 -12.11 -1.42 -9.96
CA ILE A 343 -11.21 -1.62 -11.11
C ILE A 343 -11.93 -1.36 -12.44
N ILE A 344 -13.23 -1.63 -12.51
CA ILE A 344 -14.11 -1.35 -13.67
C ILE A 344 -14.59 0.11 -13.74
N GLU A 345 -13.94 1.04 -13.06
CA GLU A 345 -14.25 2.49 -13.02
C GLU A 345 -15.62 2.87 -12.40
N ALA A 346 -16.39 1.92 -11.86
CA ALA A 346 -17.63 2.21 -11.17
C ALA A 346 -17.38 2.65 -9.72
N LYS A 347 -18.21 3.58 -9.20
CA LYS A 347 -18.20 3.95 -7.79
C LYS A 347 -18.85 2.85 -6.95
N SER A 348 -18.26 2.57 -5.79
CA SER A 348 -18.83 1.73 -4.75
C SER A 348 -18.59 2.32 -3.37
N ARG A 349 -19.37 1.85 -2.42
CA ARG A 349 -19.22 2.20 -1.00
C ARG A 349 -18.90 0.95 -0.20
N GLY A 350 -17.96 1.07 0.73
CA GLY A 350 -17.64 0.05 1.72
C GLY A 350 -17.44 0.68 3.09
N ILE A 351 -17.76 -0.09 4.13
CA ILE A 351 -17.43 0.24 5.52
C ILE A 351 -16.35 -0.73 5.96
N TYR A 352 -15.28 -0.20 6.49
CA TYR A 352 -14.06 -0.93 6.78
C TYR A 352 -13.75 -0.92 8.27
N GLU A 353 -13.30 -2.07 8.78
CA GLU A 353 -12.71 -2.23 10.10
C GLU A 353 -11.26 -2.69 9.94
N ALA A 354 -10.31 -2.03 10.59
CA ALA A 354 -8.91 -2.44 10.59
C ALA A 354 -8.20 -1.95 11.87
N PRO A 355 -8.58 -2.47 13.05
CA PRO A 355 -8.18 -1.89 14.32
C PRO A 355 -6.68 -1.98 14.58
N GLY A 356 -6.06 -3.14 14.39
CA GLY A 356 -4.62 -3.32 14.60
C GLY A 356 -3.80 -2.60 13.54
N MET A 357 -4.26 -2.62 12.28
CA MET A 357 -3.59 -1.86 11.21
C MET A 357 -3.60 -0.36 11.50
N ALA A 358 -4.72 0.19 11.99
CA ALA A 358 -4.81 1.59 12.36
C ALA A 358 -3.87 1.95 13.51
N LEU A 359 -3.79 1.12 14.55
CA LEU A 359 -2.89 1.29 15.68
C LEU A 359 -1.42 1.33 15.22
N LEU A 360 -1.01 0.34 14.44
CA LEU A 360 0.35 0.22 13.93
C LEU A 360 0.70 1.35 12.95
N HIS A 361 -0.22 1.71 12.07
CA HIS A 361 -0.04 2.78 11.10
C HIS A 361 0.13 4.15 11.76
N ILE A 362 -0.68 4.50 12.76
CA ILE A 362 -0.55 5.76 13.51
C ILE A 362 0.83 5.88 14.16
N ALA A 363 1.28 4.81 14.83
CA ALA A 363 2.57 4.81 15.49
C ALA A 363 3.73 4.87 14.48
N TYR A 364 3.63 4.14 13.37
CA TYR A 364 4.61 4.15 12.29
C TYR A 364 4.74 5.54 11.64
N GLU A 365 3.61 6.15 11.23
CA GLU A 365 3.61 7.50 10.65
C GLU A 365 4.24 8.53 11.60
N ARG A 366 3.98 8.41 12.89
CA ARG A 366 4.59 9.32 13.89
C ARG A 366 6.11 9.21 13.92
N LEU A 367 6.66 7.99 13.90
CA LEU A 367 8.11 7.78 13.85
C LEU A 367 8.71 8.25 12.53
N ALA A 368 8.10 7.90 11.41
CA ALA A 368 8.56 8.32 10.09
C ALA A 368 8.68 9.85 10.00
N ASN A 369 7.68 10.58 10.51
CA ASN A 369 7.68 12.04 10.55
C ASN A 369 8.76 12.62 11.50
N ALA A 370 9.12 11.94 12.57
CA ALA A 370 10.18 12.39 13.48
C ALA A 370 11.59 12.16 12.91
N ILE A 371 11.73 11.20 12.01
CA ILE A 371 13.01 10.70 11.48
C ILE A 371 13.38 11.35 10.15
N HIS A 372 12.43 11.46 9.21
CA HIS A 372 12.69 11.89 7.84
C HIS A 372 12.40 13.38 7.63
N ASN A 373 13.13 13.98 6.68
CA ASN A 373 12.87 15.35 6.21
C ASN A 373 11.65 15.38 5.27
N GLU A 374 11.16 16.60 4.97
CA GLU A 374 9.97 16.83 4.17
C GLU A 374 10.06 16.22 2.76
N ASP A 375 11.18 16.38 2.06
CA ASP A 375 11.36 15.86 0.69
C ASP A 375 11.27 14.33 0.65
N THR A 376 11.82 13.65 1.67
CA THR A 376 11.74 12.20 1.83
C THR A 376 10.30 11.78 2.14
N LEU A 377 9.62 12.50 3.04
CA LEU A 377 8.22 12.23 3.39
C LEU A 377 7.28 12.44 2.21
N GLU A 378 7.48 13.51 1.41
CA GLU A 378 6.69 13.74 0.20
C GLU A 378 6.84 12.57 -0.78
N THR A 379 8.08 12.12 -1.02
CA THR A 379 8.35 10.95 -1.87
C THR A 379 7.67 9.69 -1.30
N TYR A 380 7.83 9.43 -0.01
CA TYR A 380 7.20 8.31 0.69
C TYR A 380 5.68 8.31 0.54
N HIS A 381 5.03 9.44 0.76
CA HIS A 381 3.58 9.55 0.65
C HIS A 381 3.09 9.39 -0.79
N ASN A 382 3.81 9.94 -1.77
CA ASN A 382 3.44 9.86 -3.18
C ASN A 382 3.58 8.43 -3.72
N GLU A 383 4.73 7.79 -3.48
CA GLU A 383 4.95 6.41 -3.92
C GLU A 383 4.11 5.41 -3.11
N GLY A 384 3.88 5.66 -1.83
CA GLY A 384 2.98 4.85 -1.00
C GLY A 384 1.55 4.87 -1.54
N ARG A 385 1.00 6.03 -1.89
CA ARG A 385 -0.35 6.13 -2.52
C ARG A 385 -0.40 5.40 -3.86
N ARG A 386 0.65 5.51 -4.67
CA ARG A 386 0.77 4.78 -5.94
C ARG A 386 0.79 3.28 -5.71
N LEU A 387 1.56 2.81 -4.73
CA LEU A 387 1.63 1.42 -4.32
C LEU A 387 0.27 0.90 -3.85
N GLY A 388 -0.47 1.71 -3.05
CA GLY A 388 -1.83 1.39 -2.62
C GLY A 388 -2.80 1.22 -3.80
N ARG A 389 -2.68 2.03 -4.86
CA ARG A 389 -3.49 1.86 -6.08
C ARG A 389 -3.11 0.57 -6.82
N LEU A 390 -1.82 0.28 -6.95
CA LEU A 390 -1.36 -0.98 -7.56
C LEU A 390 -1.83 -2.20 -6.78
N LEU A 391 -1.76 -2.15 -5.44
CA LEU A 391 -2.30 -3.18 -4.56
C LEU A 391 -3.81 -3.38 -4.80
N TYR A 392 -4.57 -2.30 -4.84
CA TYR A 392 -6.02 -2.34 -5.08
C TYR A 392 -6.37 -3.03 -6.41
N GLU A 393 -5.58 -2.78 -7.45
CA GLU A 393 -5.74 -3.34 -8.80
C GLU A 393 -5.25 -4.80 -8.94
N GLY A 394 -4.77 -5.43 -7.87
CA GLY A 394 -4.21 -6.79 -7.93
C GLY A 394 -2.79 -6.86 -8.51
N ARG A 395 -2.03 -5.79 -8.43
CA ARG A 395 -0.69 -5.62 -9.03
C ARG A 395 0.44 -5.58 -8.00
N TRP A 396 0.20 -6.13 -6.81
CA TRP A 396 1.15 -6.15 -5.69
C TRP A 396 2.50 -6.81 -6.02
N LEU A 397 2.48 -7.81 -6.91
CA LEU A 397 3.66 -8.56 -7.34
C LEU A 397 4.24 -8.07 -8.68
N ASP A 398 3.76 -6.96 -9.23
CA ASP A 398 4.30 -6.38 -10.45
C ASP A 398 5.70 -5.81 -10.18
N PRO A 399 6.60 -5.79 -11.20
CA PRO A 399 7.92 -5.19 -11.06
C PRO A 399 7.89 -3.77 -10.52
N GLN A 400 6.90 -2.96 -10.92
CA GLN A 400 6.71 -1.60 -10.44
C GLN A 400 6.41 -1.55 -8.93
N SER A 401 5.55 -2.44 -8.43
CA SER A 401 5.25 -2.53 -7.00
C SER A 401 6.46 -3.00 -6.20
N LEU A 402 7.20 -3.97 -6.72
CA LEU A 402 8.43 -4.46 -6.11
C LEU A 402 9.50 -3.37 -6.02
N MET A 403 9.71 -2.59 -7.10
CA MET A 403 10.64 -1.46 -7.10
C MET A 403 10.29 -0.42 -6.03
N ILE A 404 9.01 -0.04 -5.92
CA ILE A 404 8.55 0.92 -4.92
C ILE A 404 8.78 0.35 -3.52
N ARG A 405 8.36 -0.89 -3.27
CA ARG A 405 8.51 -1.56 -1.98
C ARG A 405 9.96 -1.65 -1.54
N GLU A 406 10.84 -2.13 -2.40
CA GLU A 406 12.27 -2.23 -2.10
C GLU A 406 12.90 -0.87 -1.82
N SER A 407 12.55 0.15 -2.64
CA SER A 407 13.05 1.50 -2.43
C SER A 407 12.60 2.06 -1.08
N LEU A 408 11.32 1.98 -0.75
CA LEU A 408 10.79 2.53 0.49
C LEU A 408 11.23 1.72 1.71
N THR A 409 11.35 0.40 1.61
CA THR A 409 11.91 -0.43 2.67
C THR A 409 13.36 -0.05 2.95
N HIS A 410 14.18 0.11 1.92
CA HIS A 410 15.59 0.41 2.07
C HIS A 410 15.86 1.84 2.54
N TRP A 411 15.17 2.83 1.97
CA TRP A 411 15.50 4.24 2.19
C TRP A 411 14.65 4.95 3.24
N VAL A 412 13.48 4.38 3.58
CA VAL A 412 12.57 4.97 4.57
C VAL A 412 12.44 4.05 5.78
N ALA A 413 11.90 2.85 5.58
CA ALA A 413 11.55 1.98 6.70
C ALA A 413 12.76 1.53 7.53
N SER A 414 13.93 1.28 6.90
CA SER A 414 15.15 0.86 7.60
C SER A 414 15.63 1.83 8.69
N ALA A 415 15.29 3.11 8.57
CA ALA A 415 15.61 4.12 9.58
C ALA A 415 14.56 4.21 10.70
N VAL A 416 13.35 3.66 10.49
CA VAL A 416 12.23 3.79 11.43
C VAL A 416 12.42 2.82 12.59
N THR A 417 13.08 3.31 13.64
CA THR A 417 13.31 2.61 14.91
C THR A 417 12.94 3.54 16.04
N GLY A 418 12.14 3.03 16.99
CA GLY A 418 11.70 3.80 18.13
C GLY A 418 10.37 3.32 18.68
N SER A 419 9.81 4.08 19.61
CA SER A 419 8.55 3.76 20.29
C SER A 419 7.62 4.96 20.30
N VAL A 420 6.34 4.70 20.17
CA VAL A 420 5.28 5.72 20.28
C VAL A 420 4.27 5.28 21.32
N THR A 421 4.00 6.13 22.29
CA THR A 421 2.94 5.93 23.29
C THR A 421 1.72 6.74 22.90
N LEU A 422 0.62 6.04 22.72
CA LEU A 422 -0.70 6.58 22.36
C LEU A 422 -1.63 6.48 23.57
N LYS A 423 -2.46 7.47 23.74
CA LYS A 423 -3.63 7.41 24.65
C LYS A 423 -4.87 7.24 23.80
N LEU A 424 -5.41 6.02 23.80
CA LEU A 424 -6.60 5.66 23.06
C LEU A 424 -7.87 5.96 23.87
N ARG A 425 -8.90 6.45 23.19
CA ARG A 425 -10.22 6.71 23.75
C ARG A 425 -11.27 5.99 22.89
N ARG A 426 -12.21 6.69 22.33
CA ARG A 426 -13.34 6.13 21.57
C ARG A 426 -13.16 6.37 20.07
N GLY A 427 -13.18 5.31 19.29
CA GLY A 427 -13.03 5.41 17.83
C GLY A 427 -11.68 6.00 17.41
N TRP A 428 -11.70 7.09 16.64
CA TRP A 428 -10.49 7.78 16.18
C TRP A 428 -10.00 8.88 17.15
N ASP A 429 -10.54 8.95 18.37
CA ASP A 429 -10.05 9.87 19.38
C ASP A 429 -8.83 9.28 20.09
N TYR A 430 -7.66 9.80 19.76
CA TYR A 430 -6.40 9.44 20.40
C TYR A 430 -5.49 10.66 20.57
N SER A 431 -4.53 10.56 21.48
CA SER A 431 -3.44 11.52 21.64
C SER A 431 -2.11 10.78 21.58
N ILE A 432 -1.08 11.43 21.03
CA ILE A 432 0.30 10.96 21.15
C ILE A 432 0.84 11.53 22.47
N LEU A 433 1.27 10.67 23.38
CA LEU A 433 1.82 11.06 24.68
C LEU A 433 3.33 11.17 24.64
N ASP A 434 3.98 10.21 23.94
CA ASP A 434 5.44 10.15 23.86
C ASP A 434 5.90 9.60 22.52
N THR A 435 7.10 9.99 22.12
CA THR A 435 7.77 9.48 20.91
C THR A 435 9.28 9.46 21.16
N THR A 436 9.88 8.27 21.14
CA THR A 436 11.31 8.08 21.40
C THR A 436 11.96 7.25 20.30
N GLY A 437 13.20 7.54 19.99
CA GLY A 437 13.97 6.80 18.98
C GLY A 437 15.38 7.36 18.80
N PRO A 438 16.30 6.53 18.24
CA PRO A 438 17.70 6.92 18.09
C PRO A 438 17.96 7.81 16.85
N ASN A 439 17.08 7.77 15.84
CA ASN A 439 17.34 8.33 14.51
C ASN A 439 16.58 9.62 14.21
N PHE A 440 16.14 10.37 15.23
CA PHE A 440 15.31 11.55 15.02
C PHE A 440 16.07 12.68 14.33
N SER A 441 15.46 13.24 13.29
CA SER A 441 15.85 14.54 12.72
C SER A 441 15.26 15.71 13.52
N TYR A 442 14.24 15.43 14.34
CA TYR A 442 13.64 16.40 15.25
C TYR A 442 14.54 16.62 16.46
N HIS A 443 14.98 17.87 16.62
CA HIS A 443 15.80 18.32 17.74
C HIS A 443 15.21 19.63 18.26
N SER A 444 14.59 19.60 19.42
CA SER A 444 13.92 20.77 20.01
C SER A 444 14.87 21.95 20.21
N GLU A 445 16.13 21.68 20.56
CA GLU A 445 17.17 22.69 20.79
C GLU A 445 17.56 23.46 19.52
N LYS A 446 17.40 22.90 18.31
CA LYS A 446 17.74 23.59 17.05
C LYS A 446 16.75 24.69 16.68
N LEU A 447 15.51 24.59 17.16
CA LEU A 447 14.42 25.51 16.79
C LEU A 447 13.76 26.17 18.01
N SER A 448 14.37 26.03 19.21
CA SER A 448 13.86 26.70 20.41
C SER A 448 13.83 28.22 20.19
N MET A 449 12.72 28.86 20.53
CA MET A 449 12.59 30.30 20.55
C MET A 449 13.32 30.93 21.75
N GLU A 450 13.71 30.10 22.70
CA GLU A 450 14.56 30.53 23.83
C GLU A 450 16.01 30.70 23.36
N ARG A 451 16.74 31.56 24.04
CA ARG A 451 18.16 31.77 23.77
C ARG A 451 18.96 30.49 24.10
N VAL A 452 19.50 29.86 23.08
CA VAL A 452 20.36 28.67 23.21
C VAL A 452 21.79 29.09 22.92
N GLU A 453 22.71 28.82 23.88
CA GLU A 453 24.14 29.05 23.71
C GLU A 453 24.70 28.04 22.68
N GLY A 454 25.44 28.51 21.66
CA GLY A 454 25.96 27.65 20.60
C GLY A 454 24.92 27.27 19.51
N ALA A 455 23.90 28.11 19.28
CA ALA A 455 22.95 27.93 18.19
C ALA A 455 23.66 27.75 16.84
N ALA A 456 23.16 26.85 15.98
CA ALA A 456 23.77 26.52 14.69
C ALA A 456 23.74 27.71 13.67
N PHE A 457 22.86 28.66 13.87
CA PHE A 457 22.73 29.87 13.05
C PHE A 457 22.16 31.03 13.89
N GLY A 458 22.37 32.27 13.44
CA GLY A 458 21.92 33.49 14.10
C GLY A 458 21.08 34.40 13.19
N PRO A 459 20.71 35.58 13.71
CA PRO A 459 19.94 36.57 12.94
C PRO A 459 20.60 36.97 11.62
N THR A 460 21.91 37.14 11.60
CA THR A 460 22.69 37.54 10.40
C THR A 460 22.57 36.49 9.29
N ASP A 461 22.67 35.21 9.64
CA ASP A 461 22.53 34.11 8.68
C ASP A 461 21.12 34.08 8.08
N ARG A 462 20.11 34.35 8.92
CA ARG A 462 18.73 34.42 8.49
C ARG A 462 18.46 35.61 7.58
N ILE A 463 19.05 36.78 7.85
CA ILE A 463 18.96 37.96 6.99
C ILE A 463 19.54 37.64 5.60
N GLY A 464 20.72 37.01 5.53
CA GLY A 464 21.34 36.61 4.27
C GLY A 464 20.44 35.66 3.46
N GLN A 465 19.85 34.68 4.10
CA GLN A 465 18.90 33.75 3.45
C GLN A 465 17.66 34.47 2.91
N LEU A 466 17.08 35.41 3.69
CA LEU A 466 15.93 36.21 3.26
C LEU A 466 16.28 37.12 2.11
N THR A 467 17.48 37.67 2.09
CA THR A 467 17.98 38.51 1.00
C THR A 467 18.06 37.74 -0.32
N ILE A 468 18.60 36.52 -0.29
CA ILE A 468 18.64 35.66 -1.47
C ILE A 468 17.23 35.30 -1.96
N ARG A 469 16.27 35.12 -1.04
CA ARG A 469 14.85 34.83 -1.40
C ARG A 469 14.21 35.96 -2.21
N ASN A 470 14.76 37.20 -2.17
CA ASN A 470 14.24 38.30 -2.97
C ASN A 470 14.31 38.06 -4.47
N LEU A 471 15.21 37.19 -4.96
CA LEU A 471 15.27 36.82 -6.38
C LEU A 471 13.98 36.08 -6.81
N ASP A 472 13.59 35.07 -6.07
CA ASP A 472 12.37 34.31 -6.32
C ASP A 472 11.10 35.19 -6.14
N ILE A 473 11.11 36.07 -5.15
CA ILE A 473 10.02 37.04 -4.91
C ILE A 473 9.88 38.02 -6.07
N ALA A 474 11.01 38.52 -6.61
CA ALA A 474 10.99 39.42 -7.77
C ALA A 474 10.41 38.73 -9.01
N ASP A 475 10.89 37.52 -9.33
CA ASP A 475 10.34 36.73 -10.45
C ASP A 475 8.84 36.44 -10.30
N THR A 476 8.41 36.14 -9.09
CA THR A 476 6.98 35.91 -8.79
C THR A 476 6.18 37.20 -8.97
N ARG A 477 6.72 38.33 -8.52
CA ARG A 477 6.06 39.61 -8.65
C ARG A 477 5.86 40.02 -10.11
N GLU A 478 6.89 39.89 -10.96
CA GLU A 478 6.78 40.15 -12.40
C GLU A 478 5.71 39.30 -13.06
N LYS A 479 5.59 38.01 -12.70
CA LYS A 479 4.54 37.15 -13.21
C LYS A 479 3.16 37.56 -12.75
N LEU A 480 2.99 37.96 -11.50
CA LEU A 480 1.70 38.46 -10.98
C LEU A 480 1.26 39.73 -11.72
N GLU A 481 2.15 40.65 -12.01
CA GLU A 481 1.87 41.85 -12.81
C GLU A 481 1.44 41.49 -14.24
N LEU A 482 2.17 40.57 -14.88
CA LEU A 482 1.84 40.10 -16.21
C LEU A 482 0.44 39.44 -16.26
N TYR A 483 0.14 38.53 -15.33
CA TYR A 483 -1.13 37.82 -15.29
C TYR A 483 -2.30 38.76 -14.93
N SER A 484 -2.08 39.75 -14.05
CA SER A 484 -3.06 40.78 -13.75
C SER A 484 -3.36 41.64 -14.99
N ALA A 485 -2.33 42.08 -15.71
CA ALA A 485 -2.50 42.86 -16.94
C ALA A 485 -3.23 42.10 -18.05
N GLN A 486 -3.16 40.76 -18.04
CA GLN A 486 -3.87 39.86 -18.96
C GLN A 486 -5.28 39.48 -18.47
N GLY A 487 -5.70 39.93 -17.30
CA GLY A 487 -6.98 39.56 -16.69
C GLY A 487 -7.09 38.08 -16.32
N GLN A 488 -5.97 37.41 -16.07
CA GLN A 488 -5.92 35.99 -15.71
C GLN A 488 -6.03 35.76 -14.21
N LEU A 489 -5.75 36.75 -13.41
CA LEU A 489 -5.85 36.66 -11.96
C LEU A 489 -7.26 37.03 -11.49
N THR A 490 -7.68 36.42 -10.42
CA THR A 490 -8.96 36.66 -9.77
C THR A 490 -8.76 36.90 -8.28
N SER A 491 -9.72 37.60 -7.64
CA SER A 491 -9.71 37.76 -6.19
C SER A 491 -8.48 38.49 -5.64
N HIS A 492 -7.93 38.00 -4.55
CA HIS A 492 -6.81 38.60 -3.83
C HIS A 492 -5.50 38.64 -4.64
N ALA A 493 -5.26 37.63 -5.48
CA ALA A 493 -4.06 37.58 -6.31
C ALA A 493 -4.01 38.72 -7.34
N ASP A 494 -5.15 39.14 -7.90
CA ASP A 494 -5.24 40.28 -8.80
C ASP A 494 -4.93 41.59 -8.09
N LEU A 495 -5.42 41.77 -6.86
CA LEU A 495 -5.08 42.92 -6.03
C LEU A 495 -3.57 43.06 -5.78
N VAL A 496 -2.88 41.94 -5.54
CA VAL A 496 -1.42 41.90 -5.38
C VAL A 496 -0.73 42.26 -6.69
N GLY A 497 -1.19 41.76 -7.82
CA GLY A 497 -0.66 42.08 -9.15
C GLY A 497 -0.83 43.53 -9.57
N GLN A 498 -1.88 44.19 -9.09
CA GLN A 498 -2.19 45.59 -9.37
C GLN A 498 -1.49 46.62 -8.43
N LEU A 499 -0.88 46.14 -7.33
CA LEU A 499 -0.17 47.06 -6.44
C LEU A 499 0.98 47.75 -7.20
N GLU A 500 0.78 49.00 -7.58
CA GLU A 500 1.84 49.79 -8.16
C GLU A 500 3.00 49.93 -7.18
N THR A 501 4.21 49.74 -7.67
CA THR A 501 5.44 50.01 -6.93
C THR A 501 5.64 51.53 -6.82
N GLY A 502 4.62 52.24 -6.37
CA GLY A 502 4.61 53.72 -6.22
C GLY A 502 5.52 54.25 -5.12
N GLY A 503 6.60 53.55 -4.81
CA GLY A 503 7.56 53.92 -3.81
C GLY A 503 9.01 53.99 -4.27
N ALA A 504 9.38 53.35 -5.39
CA ALA A 504 10.78 53.37 -5.83
C ALA A 504 11.26 54.77 -6.30
N SER A 505 10.34 55.61 -6.76
CA SER A 505 10.65 56.99 -7.14
C SER A 505 10.86 57.92 -5.95
N ALA A 506 10.27 57.64 -4.79
CA ALA A 506 10.42 58.44 -3.59
C ALA A 506 11.72 58.16 -2.82
N ILE A 507 12.27 56.96 -2.99
CA ILE A 507 13.56 56.60 -2.33
C ILE A 507 14.75 57.05 -3.18
N ALA A 508 14.59 57.17 -4.50
CA ALA A 508 15.66 57.65 -5.40
C ALA A 508 15.82 59.17 -5.39
N SER A 509 14.87 59.94 -4.83
CA SER A 509 14.96 61.41 -4.76
C SER A 509 15.48 61.96 -3.42
N ASN A 510 15.75 61.10 -2.44
CA ASN A 510 16.40 61.48 -1.17
C ASN A 510 17.88 61.04 -1.09
N GLY A 511 18.53 60.91 -2.24
CA GLY A 511 19.93 60.48 -2.36
C GLY A 511 20.95 61.64 -2.20
N ASP A 512 20.78 62.50 -1.23
CA ASP A 512 21.78 63.52 -0.88
C ASP A 512 22.23 63.49 0.60
N ASP A 513 21.97 62.39 1.32
CA ASP A 513 22.49 62.20 2.69
C ASP A 513 23.22 60.84 2.85
N ASP A 514 24.10 60.51 1.90
CA ASP A 514 24.87 59.24 1.89
C ASP A 514 26.10 59.26 2.85
N ASP A 515 26.35 60.35 3.58
CA ASP A 515 27.56 60.47 4.45
C ASP A 515 27.37 59.81 5.83
N ASP A 516 26.13 59.62 6.31
CA ASP A 516 25.90 59.07 7.64
C ASP A 516 25.73 57.51 7.63
N SER A 517 25.28 56.92 6.51
CA SER A 517 25.18 55.47 6.38
C SER A 517 26.55 54.81 6.23
N GLN A 518 27.47 55.47 5.54
CA GLN A 518 28.84 54.96 5.38
C GLN A 518 29.62 55.06 6.69
N LYS A 519 29.39 56.12 7.49
CA LYS A 519 29.98 56.25 8.83
C LYS A 519 29.46 55.21 9.83
N ALA A 520 28.21 54.77 9.70
CA ALA A 520 27.65 53.72 10.53
C ALA A 520 28.23 52.32 10.18
N LEU A 521 28.47 52.07 8.89
CA LEU A 521 29.12 50.82 8.43
C LEU A 521 30.60 50.78 8.83
N ASP A 522 31.32 51.88 8.73
CA ASP A 522 32.72 51.99 9.13
C ASP A 522 32.89 51.92 10.65
N ALA A 523 31.94 52.44 11.43
CA ALA A 523 31.94 52.31 12.89
C ALA A 523 31.67 50.87 13.34
N ALA A 524 30.78 50.12 12.66
CA ALA A 524 30.53 48.70 12.95
C ALA A 524 31.72 47.79 12.56
N ALA A 525 32.51 48.21 11.55
CA ALA A 525 33.71 47.47 11.14
C ALA A 525 34.92 47.71 12.11
N MET A 526 34.91 48.79 12.87
CA MET A 526 35.96 49.09 13.87
C MET A 526 35.73 48.42 15.24
N GLU A 527 34.51 47.94 15.55
CA GLU A 527 34.24 47.22 16.81
C GLU A 527 34.51 45.71 16.72
N VAL A 528 34.84 45.16 15.55
CA VAL A 528 35.31 43.78 15.39
C VAL A 528 36.86 43.79 15.32
N GLY A 529 37.46 44.39 16.29
CA GLY A 529 38.92 44.34 16.52
C GLY A 529 39.27 43.13 17.37
N VAL A 530 40.01 42.26 16.75
CA VAL A 530 40.80 41.14 17.27
C VAL A 530 41.37 41.42 18.67
N ASP A 531 41.07 40.47 19.60
CA ASP A 531 42.03 39.85 20.51
C ASP A 531 41.67 38.40 20.74
#